data_f7996b1afcba9dc32c7477acc95c58b1
#
_entry.id   f7996b1afcba9dc32c7477acc95c58b1
#
_cell.length_a   1.000
_cell.length_b   1.000
_cell.length_c   1.000
_cell.angle_alpha   90.00
_cell.angle_beta   90.00
_cell.angle_gamma   90.00
#
_symmetry.space_group_name_H-M   'P 1'
#
loop_
_entity.id
_entity.type
_entity.pdbx_description
1 polymer ?
#
loop_
_entity_poly.entity_id
_entity_poly.type
_entity_poly.pdbx_seq_one_letter_code
_entity_poly.pdbx_strand_id
1 'polypeptide(L)'
;MKKSLLLLAIFIIFSIIVESCPIIDLWDKAFILHLQGVLKNLPLWIPLLPDCKLYSIMIALPLIVGNILFFKKKEYKSIVFLYSIPLVTFLLNCIIKPLIHRPRPPFEMQLVIHPHSFSYVSSHSLVTICLWGMVIYFIHKYCKNKIWLFVGIILSIIWILFVGISRIWLGVHNPTDVIGAYLLGVFLLSIYTKLFSKGVDNE
;
A
#
# COMPACT_ATOMS: atom_id res chain seq x y z
N MET A 1 18.47 8.32 9.56
CA MET A 1 18.25 7.17 10.47
C MET A 1 17.17 7.48 11.52
N LYS A 2 17.26 8.53 12.34
CA LYS A 2 16.26 8.81 13.42
C LYS A 2 14.80 8.84 12.93
N LYS A 3 14.49 9.49 11.79
CA LYS A 3 13.11 9.55 11.24
C LYS A 3 12.56 8.17 10.83
N SER A 4 13.37 7.31 10.21
CA SER A 4 12.91 5.97 9.82
C SER A 4 12.68 5.06 11.04
N LEU A 5 13.53 5.16 12.07
CA LEU A 5 13.33 4.44 13.33
C LEU A 5 12.05 4.89 14.04
N LEU A 6 11.74 6.19 14.04
CA LEU A 6 10.47 6.70 14.58
C LEU A 6 9.25 6.12 13.83
N LEU A 7 9.30 6.09 12.49
CA LEU A 7 8.21 5.49 11.69
C LEU A 7 8.02 4.00 11.97
N LEU A 8 9.12 3.26 12.13
CA LEU A 8 9.06 1.86 12.54
C LEU A 8 8.46 1.70 13.93
N ALA A 9 8.87 2.52 14.89
CA ALA A 9 8.31 2.50 16.24
C ALA A 9 6.81 2.79 16.24
N ILE A 10 6.34 3.77 15.46
CA ILE A 10 4.91 4.08 15.29
C ILE A 10 4.16 2.86 14.73
N PHE A 11 4.71 2.21 13.69
CA PHE A 11 4.10 1.00 13.13
C PHE A 11 4.00 -0.13 14.15
N ILE A 12 5.08 -0.39 14.92
CA ILE A 12 5.10 -1.45 15.94
C ILE A 12 4.09 -1.16 17.05
N ILE A 13 4.09 0.07 17.58
CA ILE A 13 3.13 0.48 18.63
C ILE A 13 1.71 0.34 18.12
N PHE A 14 1.42 0.82 16.91
CA PHE A 14 0.10 0.67 16.29
C PHE A 14 -0.31 -0.80 16.16
N SER A 15 0.61 -1.66 15.71
CA SER A 15 0.34 -3.10 15.56
C SER A 15 0.01 -3.77 16.90
N ILE A 16 0.74 -3.42 17.97
CA ILE A 16 0.46 -3.91 19.32
C ILE A 16 -0.92 -3.45 19.79
N ILE A 17 -1.26 -2.18 19.58
CA ILE A 17 -2.57 -1.63 19.97
C ILE A 17 -3.70 -2.33 19.23
N VAL A 18 -3.56 -2.54 17.92
CA VAL A 18 -4.55 -3.22 17.07
C VAL A 18 -4.81 -4.66 17.55
N GLU A 19 -3.77 -5.36 17.99
CA GLU A 19 -3.88 -6.75 18.44
C GLU A 19 -4.43 -6.84 19.88
N SER A 20 -4.05 -5.89 20.75
CA SER A 20 -4.32 -5.97 22.19
C SER A 20 -5.63 -5.30 22.62
N CYS A 21 -6.27 -4.51 21.76
CA CYS A 21 -7.44 -3.69 22.14
C CYS A 21 -8.73 -4.17 21.46
N PRO A 22 -9.63 -4.88 22.19
CA PRO A 22 -10.89 -5.38 21.61
C PRO A 22 -11.84 -4.28 21.09
N ILE A 23 -11.73 -3.04 21.59
CA ILE A 23 -12.53 -1.90 21.13
C ILE A 23 -12.23 -1.59 19.65
N ILE A 24 -10.99 -1.81 19.21
CA ILE A 24 -10.59 -1.59 17.83
C ILE A 24 -11.32 -2.57 16.89
N ASP A 25 -11.48 -3.83 17.28
CA ASP A 25 -12.22 -4.80 16.48
C ASP A 25 -13.69 -4.41 16.31
N LEU A 26 -14.31 -3.89 17.37
CA LEU A 26 -15.68 -3.36 17.30
C LEU A 26 -15.77 -2.13 16.39
N TRP A 27 -14.81 -1.23 16.48
CA TRP A 27 -14.73 -0.05 15.62
C TRP A 27 -14.52 -0.42 14.15
N ASP A 28 -13.61 -1.36 13.87
CA ASP A 28 -13.35 -1.85 12.53
C ASP A 28 -14.60 -2.43 11.88
N LYS A 29 -15.35 -3.29 12.61
CA LYS A 29 -16.61 -3.88 12.15
C LYS A 29 -17.68 -2.81 11.90
N ALA A 30 -17.86 -1.89 12.84
CA ALA A 30 -18.81 -0.78 12.69
C ALA A 30 -18.48 0.09 11.46
N PHE A 31 -17.20 0.36 11.22
CA PHE A 31 -16.76 1.14 10.06
C PHE A 31 -17.03 0.40 8.72
N ILE A 32 -16.75 -0.92 8.66
CA ILE A 32 -17.05 -1.73 7.46
C ILE A 32 -18.55 -1.64 7.14
N LEU A 33 -19.42 -1.91 8.12
CA LEU A 33 -20.87 -1.89 7.92
C LEU A 33 -21.37 -0.49 7.51
N HIS A 34 -20.85 0.56 8.14
CA HIS A 34 -21.17 1.93 7.77
C HIS A 34 -20.78 2.23 6.32
N LEU A 35 -19.53 1.91 5.92
CA LEU A 35 -19.04 2.14 4.58
C LEU A 35 -19.86 1.37 3.54
N GLN A 36 -20.17 0.10 3.80
CA GLN A 36 -21.03 -0.72 2.94
C GLN A 36 -22.44 -0.15 2.82
N GLY A 37 -23.01 0.37 3.92
CA GLY A 37 -24.29 1.04 3.94
C GLY A 37 -24.33 2.31 3.09
N VAL A 38 -23.28 3.13 3.16
CA VAL A 38 -23.14 4.36 2.36
C VAL A 38 -23.00 4.03 0.87
N LEU A 39 -22.20 2.99 0.55
CA LEU A 39 -21.86 2.62 -0.83
C LEU A 39 -22.78 1.54 -1.43
N LYS A 40 -23.85 1.15 -0.74
CA LYS A 40 -24.76 0.05 -1.16
C LYS A 40 -25.36 0.17 -2.56
N ASN A 41 -25.52 1.41 -3.05
CA ASN A 41 -26.09 1.68 -4.38
C ASN A 41 -25.04 1.69 -5.50
N LEU A 42 -23.77 1.61 -5.17
CA LEU A 42 -22.70 1.55 -6.16
C LEU A 42 -22.46 0.10 -6.61
N PRO A 43 -22.17 -0.12 -7.90
CA PRO A 43 -21.96 -1.46 -8.41
C PRO A 43 -20.68 -2.10 -7.86
N LEU A 44 -20.74 -3.39 -7.51
CA LEU A 44 -19.64 -4.14 -6.91
C LEU A 44 -18.38 -4.24 -7.80
N TRP A 45 -18.51 -4.05 -9.11
CA TRP A 45 -17.31 -4.05 -9.96
C TRP A 45 -16.34 -2.91 -9.62
N ILE A 46 -16.80 -1.81 -8.99
CA ILE A 46 -15.94 -0.68 -8.58
C ILE A 46 -14.89 -1.13 -7.55
N PRO A 47 -15.26 -1.69 -6.37
CA PRO A 47 -14.27 -2.15 -5.40
C PRO A 47 -13.49 -3.39 -5.87
N LEU A 48 -13.98 -4.11 -6.89
CA LEU A 48 -13.25 -5.24 -7.49
C LEU A 48 -12.18 -4.82 -8.49
N LEU A 49 -12.14 -3.57 -8.95
CA LEU A 49 -11.09 -3.10 -9.86
C LEU A 49 -9.67 -3.45 -9.39
N PRO A 50 -9.31 -3.34 -8.09
CA PRO A 50 -8.01 -3.78 -7.60
C PRO A 50 -7.81 -5.30 -7.54
N ASP A 51 -8.80 -6.13 -7.82
CA ASP A 51 -8.66 -7.60 -7.89
C ASP A 51 -8.64 -8.14 -9.33
N CYS A 52 -8.89 -7.29 -10.29
CA CYS A 52 -8.92 -7.64 -11.71
C CYS A 52 -7.56 -7.37 -12.40
N LYS A 53 -7.51 -7.64 -13.72
CA LYS A 53 -6.33 -7.33 -14.56
C LYS A 53 -5.86 -5.87 -14.45
N LEU A 54 -6.77 -4.93 -14.12
CA LEU A 54 -6.42 -3.52 -13.92
C LEU A 54 -5.41 -3.33 -12.79
N TYR A 55 -5.53 -4.08 -11.68
CA TYR A 55 -4.55 -4.02 -10.60
C TYR A 55 -3.16 -4.45 -11.04
N SER A 56 -3.09 -5.54 -11.81
CA SER A 56 -1.82 -5.99 -12.38
C SER A 56 -1.19 -4.92 -13.28
N ILE A 57 -2.01 -4.23 -14.08
CA ILE A 57 -1.56 -3.09 -14.91
C ILE A 57 -1.08 -1.93 -14.03
N MET A 58 -1.82 -1.61 -12.98
CA MET A 58 -1.46 -0.51 -12.05
C MET A 58 -0.20 -0.80 -11.21
N ILE A 59 0.16 -2.08 -11.02
CA ILE A 59 1.46 -2.48 -10.47
C ILE A 59 2.54 -2.42 -11.56
N ALA A 60 2.24 -2.95 -12.75
CA ALA A 60 3.20 -3.00 -13.85
C ALA A 60 3.56 -1.60 -14.39
N LEU A 61 2.61 -0.65 -14.40
CA LEU A 61 2.82 0.69 -14.94
C LEU A 61 4.00 1.43 -14.28
N PRO A 62 4.10 1.55 -12.92
CA PRO A 62 5.26 2.13 -12.28
C PRO A 62 6.57 1.42 -12.62
N LEU A 63 6.53 0.09 -12.73
CA LEU A 63 7.69 -0.73 -13.06
C LEU A 63 8.15 -0.49 -14.51
N ILE A 64 7.23 -0.45 -15.46
CA ILE A 64 7.52 -0.23 -16.89
C ILE A 64 8.05 1.20 -17.10
N VAL A 65 7.36 2.20 -16.54
CA VAL A 65 7.80 3.60 -16.67
C VAL A 65 9.17 3.80 -16.02
N GLY A 66 9.37 3.23 -14.83
CA GLY A 66 10.67 3.25 -14.15
C GLY A 66 11.76 2.59 -14.98
N ASN A 67 11.50 1.42 -15.59
CA ASN A 67 12.42 0.75 -16.50
C ASN A 67 12.84 1.65 -17.67
N ILE A 68 11.87 2.25 -18.38
CA ILE A 68 12.16 3.10 -19.54
C ILE A 68 13.01 4.31 -19.11
N LEU A 69 12.66 4.95 -18.00
CA LEU A 69 13.37 6.14 -17.49
C LEU A 69 14.81 5.81 -17.09
N PHE A 70 15.00 4.74 -16.30
CA PHE A 70 16.31 4.40 -15.74
C PHE A 70 17.21 3.70 -16.74
N PHE A 71 16.66 2.90 -17.66
CA PHE A 71 17.43 2.31 -18.75
C PHE A 71 18.02 3.39 -19.65
N LYS A 72 17.22 4.40 -20.04
CA LYS A 72 17.71 5.55 -20.84
C LYS A 72 18.79 6.34 -20.12
N LYS A 73 18.75 6.41 -18.77
CA LYS A 73 19.75 7.09 -17.95
C LYS A 73 20.93 6.21 -17.55
N LYS A 74 20.92 4.93 -17.91
CA LYS A 74 21.88 3.90 -17.47
C LYS A 74 21.90 3.66 -15.95
N GLU A 75 20.86 4.06 -15.24
CA GLU A 75 20.71 3.89 -13.79
C GLU A 75 20.16 2.48 -13.44
N TYR A 76 20.92 1.44 -13.74
CA TYR A 76 20.49 0.04 -13.55
C TYR A 76 20.20 -0.32 -12.09
N LYS A 77 20.90 0.29 -11.12
CA LYS A 77 20.65 0.12 -9.70
C LYS A 77 19.24 0.56 -9.33
N SER A 78 18.75 1.63 -9.92
CA SER A 78 17.41 2.17 -9.71
C SER A 78 16.32 1.21 -10.18
N ILE A 79 16.57 0.47 -11.26
CA ILE A 79 15.69 -0.59 -11.75
C ILE A 79 15.61 -1.72 -10.71
N VAL A 80 16.75 -2.20 -10.22
CA VAL A 80 16.78 -3.26 -9.19
C VAL A 80 16.02 -2.83 -7.92
N PHE A 81 16.22 -1.59 -7.45
CA PHE A 81 15.47 -1.07 -6.30
C PHE A 81 13.96 -1.03 -6.55
N LEU A 82 13.53 -0.62 -7.73
CA LEU A 82 12.10 -0.55 -8.06
C LEU A 82 11.45 -1.95 -8.04
N TYR A 83 12.12 -2.95 -8.63
CA TYR A 83 11.62 -4.34 -8.64
C TYR A 83 11.73 -5.03 -7.29
N SER A 84 12.61 -4.58 -6.40
CA SER A 84 12.68 -5.11 -5.04
C SER A 84 11.44 -4.79 -4.19
N ILE A 85 10.67 -3.73 -4.53
CA ILE A 85 9.49 -3.30 -3.75
C ILE A 85 8.43 -4.39 -3.66
N PRO A 86 7.89 -4.96 -4.77
CA PRO A 86 6.92 -6.04 -4.68
C PRO A 86 7.47 -7.26 -3.92
N LEU A 87 8.74 -7.61 -4.14
CA LEU A 87 9.38 -8.74 -3.45
C LEU A 87 9.46 -8.49 -1.94
N VAL A 88 9.99 -7.34 -1.51
CA VAL A 88 10.12 -7.01 -0.08
C VAL A 88 8.76 -6.92 0.60
N THR A 89 7.76 -6.30 -0.03
CA THR A 89 6.42 -6.22 0.53
C THR A 89 5.76 -7.59 0.64
N PHE A 90 5.98 -8.49 -0.32
CA PHE A 90 5.54 -9.88 -0.27
C PHE A 90 6.20 -10.64 0.88
N LEU A 91 7.54 -10.61 1.00
CA LEU A 91 8.28 -11.28 2.06
C LEU A 91 7.88 -10.78 3.45
N LEU A 92 7.70 -9.47 3.61
CA LEU A 92 7.21 -8.90 4.88
C LEU A 92 5.81 -9.41 5.23
N ASN A 93 4.91 -9.53 4.26
CA ASN A 93 3.59 -10.11 4.51
C ASN A 93 3.66 -11.60 4.89
N CYS A 94 4.60 -12.36 4.30
CA CYS A 94 4.82 -13.76 4.68
C CYS A 94 5.30 -13.93 6.13
N ILE A 95 5.94 -12.89 6.70
CA ILE A 95 6.41 -12.87 8.09
C ILE A 95 5.36 -12.29 9.03
N ILE A 96 4.82 -11.12 8.70
CA ILE A 96 3.92 -10.35 9.59
C ILE A 96 2.58 -11.08 9.78
N LYS A 97 2.00 -11.64 8.71
CA LYS A 97 0.70 -12.32 8.79
C LYS A 97 0.69 -13.50 9.77
N PRO A 98 1.62 -14.47 9.70
CA PRO A 98 1.67 -15.55 10.67
C PRO A 98 2.18 -15.11 12.05
N LEU A 99 2.84 -13.96 12.18
CA LEU A 99 3.28 -13.42 13.48
C LEU A 99 2.12 -12.79 14.26
N ILE A 100 1.27 -12.02 13.58
CA ILE A 100 0.15 -11.30 14.19
C ILE A 100 -1.11 -12.20 14.29
N HIS A 101 -1.31 -13.18 13.40
CA HIS A 101 -2.45 -14.11 13.36
C HIS A 101 -3.83 -13.43 13.32
N ARG A 102 -3.93 -12.15 12.96
CA ARG A 102 -5.19 -11.44 12.99
C ARG A 102 -6.23 -12.04 12.04
N PRO A 103 -7.45 -12.39 12.52
CA PRO A 103 -8.51 -12.89 11.66
C PRO A 103 -9.02 -11.82 10.69
N ARG A 104 -9.59 -12.24 9.58
CA ARG A 104 -10.32 -11.34 8.67
C ARG A 104 -11.67 -10.95 9.26
N PRO A 105 -12.30 -9.88 8.74
CA PRO A 105 -13.70 -9.58 9.05
C PRO A 105 -14.59 -10.83 8.90
N PRO A 106 -15.65 -10.97 9.71
CA PRO A 106 -16.59 -12.09 9.64
C PRO A 106 -17.13 -12.32 8.22
N PHE A 107 -17.41 -13.58 7.88
CA PHE A 107 -17.84 -13.96 6.53
C PHE A 107 -19.10 -13.20 6.08
N GLU A 108 -20.02 -12.89 7.00
CA GLU A 108 -21.26 -12.16 6.76
C GLU A 108 -21.00 -10.70 6.28
N MET A 109 -19.82 -10.16 6.55
CA MET A 109 -19.40 -8.84 6.09
C MET A 109 -18.62 -8.87 4.78
N GLN A 110 -18.23 -10.06 4.31
CA GLN A 110 -17.42 -10.20 3.11
C GLN A 110 -18.31 -10.24 1.87
N LEU A 111 -18.11 -9.29 0.96
CA LEU A 111 -18.85 -9.23 -0.31
C LEU A 111 -18.25 -10.15 -1.40
N VAL A 112 -17.10 -10.77 -1.13
CA VAL A 112 -16.39 -11.68 -2.04
C VAL A 112 -15.71 -12.80 -1.24
N ILE A 113 -15.53 -13.96 -1.89
CA ILE A 113 -14.84 -15.11 -1.29
C ILE A 113 -13.33 -14.84 -1.29
N HIS A 114 -12.70 -15.01 -0.14
CA HIS A 114 -11.26 -14.84 0.03
C HIS A 114 -10.53 -16.11 0.47
N PRO A 115 -9.23 -16.24 0.10
CA PRO A 115 -8.39 -17.31 0.59
C PRO A 115 -8.23 -17.24 2.11
N HIS A 116 -8.10 -18.41 2.75
CA HIS A 116 -7.86 -18.59 4.18
C HIS A 116 -6.45 -18.11 4.57
N SER A 117 -6.27 -16.80 4.68
CA SER A 117 -5.02 -16.17 5.13
C SER A 117 -5.31 -15.07 6.14
N PHE A 118 -4.36 -14.83 7.06
CA PHE A 118 -4.47 -13.74 8.04
C PHE A 118 -4.64 -12.36 7.41
N SER A 119 -5.25 -11.46 8.17
CA SER A 119 -5.69 -10.15 7.68
C SER A 119 -4.57 -9.10 7.68
N TYR A 120 -3.81 -9.01 8.77
CA TYR A 120 -2.86 -7.92 9.04
C TYR A 120 -1.47 -8.19 8.45
N VAL A 121 -0.85 -7.32 7.72
CA VAL A 121 -1.38 -6.07 7.14
C VAL A 121 -1.96 -6.34 5.75
N SER A 122 -2.75 -5.39 5.21
CA SER A 122 -3.31 -5.51 3.85
C SER A 122 -2.21 -5.50 2.79
N SER A 123 -2.03 -6.63 2.08
CA SER A 123 -0.99 -6.79 1.05
C SER A 123 -1.20 -5.84 -0.14
N HIS A 124 -2.45 -5.68 -0.60
CA HIS A 124 -2.80 -4.76 -1.68
C HIS A 124 -2.45 -3.32 -1.32
N SER A 125 -2.82 -2.89 -0.11
CA SER A 125 -2.53 -1.53 0.36
C SER A 125 -1.03 -1.30 0.54
N LEU A 126 -0.29 -2.29 1.05
CA LEU A 126 1.16 -2.17 1.29
C LEU A 126 1.95 -2.02 -0.02
N VAL A 127 1.73 -2.92 -0.99
CA VAL A 127 2.45 -2.82 -2.27
C VAL A 127 2.06 -1.56 -3.03
N THR A 128 0.79 -1.16 -2.96
CA THR A 128 0.29 0.03 -3.65
C THR A 128 0.94 1.30 -3.10
N ILE A 129 0.95 1.49 -1.76
CA ILE A 129 1.59 2.69 -1.19
C ILE A 129 3.09 2.72 -1.48
N CYS A 130 3.79 1.59 -1.45
CA CYS A 130 5.21 1.55 -1.74
C CYS A 130 5.51 1.89 -3.21
N LEU A 131 4.80 1.28 -4.17
CA LEU A 131 5.03 1.55 -5.60
C LEU A 131 4.62 2.97 -5.99
N TRP A 132 3.39 3.38 -5.65
CA TRP A 132 2.89 4.70 -6.02
C TRP A 132 3.53 5.83 -5.20
N GLY A 133 3.97 5.55 -3.98
CA GLY A 133 4.82 6.46 -3.22
C GLY A 133 6.17 6.70 -3.89
N MET A 134 6.78 5.67 -4.50
CA MET A 134 7.99 5.86 -5.34
C MET A 134 7.67 6.62 -6.63
N VAL A 135 6.49 6.42 -7.25
CA VAL A 135 6.04 7.24 -8.38
C VAL A 135 5.98 8.73 -7.98
N ILE A 136 5.39 9.04 -6.84
CA ILE A 136 5.37 10.42 -6.29
C ILE A 136 6.79 10.96 -6.14
N TYR A 137 7.70 10.18 -5.56
CA TYR A 137 9.10 10.57 -5.42
C TYR A 137 9.76 10.85 -6.77
N PHE A 138 9.57 9.98 -7.78
CA PHE A 138 10.15 10.17 -9.11
C PHE A 138 9.55 11.36 -9.86
N ILE A 139 8.23 11.55 -9.79
CA ILE A 139 7.57 12.71 -10.38
C ILE A 139 8.13 14.00 -9.74
N HIS A 140 8.26 14.03 -8.42
CA HIS A 140 8.84 15.17 -7.71
C HIS A 140 10.30 15.45 -8.13
N LYS A 141 11.09 14.40 -8.31
CA LYS A 141 12.52 14.51 -8.66
C LYS A 141 12.76 14.90 -10.13
N TYR A 142 11.93 14.40 -11.05
CA TYR A 142 12.22 14.49 -12.50
C TYR A 142 11.24 15.34 -13.30
N CYS A 143 10.03 15.62 -12.80
CA CYS A 143 9.04 16.42 -13.52
C CYS A 143 9.26 17.91 -13.26
N LYS A 144 9.62 18.63 -14.33
CA LYS A 144 9.84 20.10 -14.28
C LYS A 144 8.53 20.89 -14.39
N ASN A 145 7.52 20.34 -15.04
CA ASN A 145 6.24 21.01 -15.25
C ASN A 145 5.36 20.89 -13.98
N LYS A 146 5.03 22.02 -13.37
CA LYS A 146 4.26 22.07 -12.11
C LYS A 146 2.86 21.47 -12.22
N ILE A 147 2.20 21.60 -13.39
CA ILE A 147 0.85 21.07 -13.60
C ILE A 147 0.91 19.53 -13.60
N TRP A 148 1.81 18.95 -14.40
CA TRP A 148 1.97 17.50 -14.46
C TRP A 148 2.48 16.91 -13.15
N LEU A 149 3.34 17.64 -12.42
CA LEU A 149 3.76 17.29 -11.07
C LEU A 149 2.54 17.17 -10.14
N PHE A 150 1.70 18.19 -10.09
CA PHE A 150 0.51 18.22 -9.24
C PHE A 150 -0.48 17.11 -9.61
N VAL A 151 -0.82 16.99 -10.90
CA VAL A 151 -1.75 15.97 -11.41
C VAL A 151 -1.24 14.56 -11.07
N GLY A 152 0.03 14.27 -11.33
CA GLY A 152 0.61 12.94 -11.07
C GLY A 152 0.61 12.58 -9.58
N ILE A 153 0.89 13.54 -8.69
CA ILE A 153 0.82 13.32 -7.24
C ILE A 153 -0.62 13.04 -6.81
N ILE A 154 -1.58 13.84 -7.25
CA ILE A 154 -3.00 13.68 -6.88
C ILE A 154 -3.54 12.32 -7.37
N LEU A 155 -3.27 11.95 -8.62
CA LEU A 155 -3.71 10.64 -9.15
C LEU A 155 -3.09 9.48 -8.38
N SER A 156 -1.81 9.58 -8.00
CA SER A 156 -1.15 8.57 -7.17
C SER A 156 -1.79 8.42 -5.80
N ILE A 157 -2.09 9.54 -5.13
CA ILE A 157 -2.76 9.55 -3.82
C ILE A 157 -4.17 8.97 -3.93
N ILE A 158 -4.95 9.40 -4.94
CA ILE A 158 -6.31 8.87 -5.17
C ILE A 158 -6.26 7.35 -5.35
N TRP A 159 -5.30 6.84 -6.14
CA TRP A 159 -5.17 5.40 -6.35
C TRP A 159 -4.80 4.64 -5.07
N ILE A 160 -3.86 5.16 -4.28
CA ILE A 160 -3.49 4.56 -2.98
C ILE A 160 -4.71 4.45 -2.06
N LEU A 161 -5.46 5.54 -1.92
CA LEU A 161 -6.65 5.59 -1.07
C LEU A 161 -7.77 4.69 -1.61
N PHE A 162 -8.00 4.70 -2.92
CA PHE A 162 -9.00 3.85 -3.57
C PHE A 162 -8.75 2.37 -3.31
N VAL A 163 -7.50 1.90 -3.48
CA VAL A 163 -7.14 0.51 -3.20
C VAL A 163 -7.40 0.17 -1.72
N GLY A 164 -7.02 1.02 -0.78
CA GLY A 164 -7.29 0.78 0.64
C GLY A 164 -8.78 0.72 0.96
N ILE A 165 -9.56 1.70 0.50
CA ILE A 165 -11.01 1.77 0.70
C ILE A 165 -11.70 0.56 0.06
N SER A 166 -11.27 0.12 -1.13
CA SER A 166 -11.84 -1.06 -1.78
C SER A 166 -11.71 -2.33 -0.94
N ARG A 167 -10.57 -2.51 -0.22
CA ARG A 167 -10.37 -3.67 0.68
C ARG A 167 -11.33 -3.66 1.86
N ILE A 168 -11.60 -2.47 2.41
CA ILE A 168 -12.55 -2.29 3.52
C ILE A 168 -13.98 -2.49 3.02
N TRP A 169 -14.33 -1.89 1.89
CA TRP A 169 -15.66 -2.01 1.27
C TRP A 169 -16.02 -3.47 0.96
N LEU A 170 -15.09 -4.23 0.38
CA LEU A 170 -15.28 -5.66 0.14
C LEU A 170 -15.37 -6.51 1.41
N GLY A 171 -15.10 -5.94 2.59
CA GLY A 171 -15.10 -6.66 3.86
C GLY A 171 -13.96 -7.67 4.00
N VAL A 172 -12.87 -7.52 3.23
CA VAL A 172 -11.77 -8.49 3.19
C VAL A 172 -10.61 -8.12 4.09
N HIS A 173 -10.55 -6.85 4.49
CA HIS A 173 -9.62 -6.30 5.45
C HIS A 173 -10.31 -5.33 6.39
N ASN A 174 -9.85 -5.31 7.64
CA ASN A 174 -10.24 -4.30 8.59
C ASN A 174 -9.64 -2.93 8.21
N PRO A 175 -10.29 -1.79 8.52
CA PRO A 175 -9.71 -0.46 8.37
C PRO A 175 -8.30 -0.34 8.95
N THR A 176 -8.06 -0.90 10.12
CA THR A 176 -6.76 -0.86 10.79
C THR A 176 -5.70 -1.72 10.10
N ASP A 177 -6.06 -2.77 9.33
CA ASP A 177 -5.12 -3.51 8.48
C ASP A 177 -4.57 -2.62 7.35
N VAL A 178 -5.42 -1.75 6.81
CA VAL A 178 -5.07 -0.79 5.76
C VAL A 178 -4.21 0.33 6.33
N ILE A 179 -4.56 0.86 7.51
CA ILE A 179 -3.76 1.88 8.20
C ILE A 179 -2.38 1.33 8.54
N GLY A 180 -2.31 0.11 9.10
CA GLY A 180 -1.05 -0.58 9.39
C GLY A 180 -0.19 -0.76 8.13
N ALA A 181 -0.80 -1.13 7.00
CA ALA A 181 -0.11 -1.22 5.72
C ALA A 181 0.45 0.13 5.26
N TYR A 182 -0.28 1.24 5.48
CA TYR A 182 0.20 2.57 5.14
C TYR A 182 1.34 3.04 6.05
N LEU A 183 1.27 2.77 7.35
CA LEU A 183 2.36 3.09 8.29
C LEU A 183 3.65 2.33 7.93
N LEU A 184 3.53 1.02 7.68
CA LEU A 184 4.65 0.20 7.22
C LEU A 184 5.19 0.68 5.86
N GLY A 185 4.29 1.03 4.94
CA GLY A 185 4.65 1.54 3.62
C GLY A 185 5.42 2.86 3.68
N VAL A 186 5.00 3.81 4.51
CA VAL A 186 5.71 5.07 4.73
C VAL A 186 7.09 4.84 5.35
N PHE A 187 7.22 3.88 6.28
CA PHE A 187 8.52 3.46 6.81
C PHE A 187 9.42 2.94 5.68
N LEU A 188 8.94 1.99 4.86
CA LEU A 188 9.70 1.44 3.74
C LEU A 188 10.09 2.53 2.74
N LEU A 189 9.17 3.42 2.36
CA LEU A 189 9.46 4.56 1.48
C LEU A 189 10.56 5.45 2.05
N SER A 190 10.60 5.65 3.36
CA SER A 190 11.68 6.42 4.00
C SER A 190 13.05 5.79 3.85
N ILE A 191 13.12 4.46 3.69
CA ILE A 191 14.36 3.72 3.41
C ILE A 191 14.66 3.78 1.90
N TYR A 192 13.68 3.41 1.06
CA TYR A 192 13.86 3.36 -0.39
C TYR A 192 14.30 4.71 -0.97
N THR A 193 13.67 5.81 -0.56
CA THR A 193 14.05 7.15 -1.04
C THR A 193 15.48 7.53 -0.64
N LYS A 194 15.94 7.13 0.54
CA LYS A 194 17.33 7.38 0.98
C LYS A 194 18.35 6.53 0.22
N LEU A 195 18.03 5.24 0.00
CA LEU A 195 18.92 4.34 -0.74
C LEU A 195 19.03 4.81 -2.19
N PHE A 196 17.91 5.25 -2.76
CA PHE A 196 17.85 5.76 -4.12
C PHE A 196 18.63 7.08 -4.28
N SER A 197 18.52 8.03 -3.35
CA SER A 197 19.28 9.28 -3.41
C SER A 197 20.79 9.04 -3.31
N LYS A 198 21.23 8.16 -2.40
CA LYS A 198 22.66 7.83 -2.26
C LYS A 198 23.25 7.09 -3.46
N GLY A 199 22.45 6.30 -4.19
CA GLY A 199 22.92 5.58 -5.37
C GLY A 199 23.17 6.48 -6.57
N VAL A 200 22.51 7.64 -6.61
CA VAL A 200 22.63 8.64 -7.72
C VAL A 200 23.73 9.67 -7.43
N ASP A 201 24.01 9.96 -6.17
CA ASP A 201 25.03 10.96 -5.77
C ASP A 201 26.47 10.40 -5.84
N ASN A 202 26.65 9.09 -6.10
CA ASN A 202 27.94 8.40 -6.18
C ASN A 202 28.35 8.05 -7.63
N GLU A 203 27.66 8.54 -8.64
CA GLU A 203 27.97 8.45 -10.08
C GLU A 203 28.18 9.85 -10.69
#